data_0b2d75dead3d526b3dca4ea40c64d27a
#
_entry.id   0b2d75dead3d526b3dca4ea40c64d27a
#
_cell.length_a   1.000
_cell.length_b   1.000
_cell.length_c   1.000
_cell.angle_alpha   90.00
_cell.angle_beta   90.00
_cell.angle_gamma   90.00
#
_symmetry.space_group_name_H-M   'P 1'
#
loop_
_entity.id
_entity.type
_entity.pdbx_description
1 polymer ?
#
loop_
_entity_poly.entity_id
_entity_poly.type
_entity_poly.pdbx_seq_one_letter_code
_entity_poly.pdbx_strand_id
1 'polypeptide(L)'
;VSGYPLSATPYDEKSMKEIEFWQLVTRSQPQQDQESLAADLKGKLMLLSDEELAAFDKIFSQQMRRAYLWSLWGAAYIVTGCDSEYGFAEFRCFLISLGQEWFEKVLVDPDQLAQLPAWPEKDGYAYPFVDEYDLIAGQIYEDRTGQELPFVPSGQATPQGKKFSHKKKQLKATYPQLFQLFPF
;
A
#
# COMPACT_ATOMS: atom_id res chain seq x y z
N VAL A 1 -8.99 -2.45 50.63
CA VAL A 1 -8.62 -3.14 49.37
C VAL A 1 -8.19 -2.09 48.40
N SER A 2 -6.88 -1.84 48.29
CA SER A 2 -6.30 -0.90 47.37
C SER A 2 -6.25 -1.53 45.98
N GLY A 3 -7.12 -1.11 45.05
CA GLY A 3 -6.98 -1.42 43.65
C GLY A 3 -5.84 -0.55 43.09
N TYR A 4 -4.76 -1.20 42.67
CA TYR A 4 -3.73 -0.53 41.88
C TYR A 4 -4.36 -0.16 40.53
N PRO A 5 -4.23 1.09 40.06
CA PRO A 5 -4.60 1.38 38.71
C PRO A 5 -3.69 0.54 37.79
N LEU A 6 -4.31 -0.17 36.86
CA LEU A 6 -3.58 -0.79 35.77
C LEU A 6 -2.81 0.34 35.07
N SER A 7 -1.52 0.43 35.34
CA SER A 7 -0.66 1.38 34.64
C SER A 7 -0.70 1.01 33.17
N ALA A 8 -1.21 1.94 32.35
CA ALA A 8 -1.03 1.87 30.91
C ALA A 8 0.44 1.57 30.66
N THR A 9 0.71 0.51 29.90
CA THR A 9 2.09 0.17 29.56
C THR A 9 2.70 1.32 28.76
N PRO A 10 4.00 1.63 28.93
CA PRO A 10 4.67 2.73 28.20
C PRO A 10 4.57 2.63 26.67
N TYR A 11 4.03 1.52 26.15
CA TYR A 11 3.82 1.29 24.73
C TYR A 11 2.58 2.00 24.16
N ASP A 12 1.59 2.36 24.97
CA ASP A 12 0.33 2.94 24.49
C ASP A 12 0.43 4.44 24.15
N GLU A 13 1.37 5.16 24.75
CA GLU A 13 1.55 6.59 24.52
C GLU A 13 2.36 6.91 23.26
N LYS A 14 3.04 5.95 22.64
CA LYS A 14 3.94 6.15 21.50
C LYS A 14 3.51 5.43 20.22
N SER A 15 2.36 4.73 20.22
CA SER A 15 1.86 4.08 19.01
C SER A 15 1.27 5.14 18.06
N MET A 16 1.71 5.09 16.80
CA MET A 16 1.14 5.93 15.74
C MET A 16 -0.33 5.57 15.54
N LYS A 17 -1.19 6.59 15.45
CA LYS A 17 -2.58 6.39 15.09
C LYS A 17 -2.71 6.12 13.59
N GLU A 18 -3.70 5.33 13.21
CA GLU A 18 -3.94 4.99 11.81
C GLU A 18 -4.16 6.24 10.95
N ILE A 19 -4.85 7.26 11.48
CA ILE A 19 -5.06 8.51 10.75
C ILE A 19 -3.74 9.22 10.44
N GLU A 20 -2.76 9.19 11.35
CA GLU A 20 -1.42 9.76 11.12
C GLU A 20 -0.67 9.01 10.03
N PHE A 21 -0.78 7.68 10.02
CA PHE A 21 -0.21 6.85 8.95
C PHE A 21 -0.73 7.27 7.57
N TRP A 22 -2.04 7.39 7.43
CA TRP A 22 -2.64 7.76 6.15
C TRP A 22 -2.26 9.18 5.72
N GLN A 23 -2.13 10.12 6.65
CA GLN A 23 -1.65 11.48 6.36
C GLN A 23 -0.21 11.48 5.82
N LEU A 24 0.64 10.59 6.33
CA LEU A 24 2.03 10.48 5.90
C LEU A 24 2.14 9.83 4.52
N VAL A 25 1.42 8.74 4.28
CA VAL A 25 1.62 7.86 3.13
C VAL A 25 0.88 8.33 1.88
N THR A 26 -0.15 9.17 2.00
CA THR A 26 -1.01 9.54 0.87
C THR A 26 -0.32 10.53 -0.05
N ARG A 27 -0.33 10.22 -1.36
CA ARG A 27 0.21 11.10 -2.40
C ARG A 27 -0.58 12.39 -2.54
N SER A 28 0.06 13.43 -3.06
CA SER A 28 -0.57 14.74 -3.25
C SER A 28 -1.64 14.73 -4.33
N GLN A 29 -1.41 13.97 -5.42
CA GLN A 29 -2.31 13.83 -6.55
C GLN A 29 -2.21 12.41 -7.13
N PRO A 30 -3.30 11.86 -7.71
CA PRO A 30 -3.27 10.49 -8.25
C PRO A 30 -2.18 10.24 -9.29
N GLN A 31 -1.83 11.25 -10.10
CA GLN A 31 -0.83 11.15 -11.15
C GLN A 31 0.59 11.50 -10.71
N GLN A 32 0.83 11.79 -9.43
CA GLN A 32 2.17 12.09 -8.94
C GLN A 32 3.14 10.97 -9.30
N ASP A 33 4.32 11.32 -9.86
CA ASP A 33 5.33 10.32 -10.21
C ASP A 33 5.98 9.71 -8.97
N GLN A 34 6.55 8.52 -9.14
CA GLN A 34 7.08 7.77 -8.00
C GLN A 34 8.31 8.41 -7.36
N GLU A 35 9.13 9.14 -8.11
CA GLU A 35 10.33 9.81 -7.54
C GLU A 35 9.91 10.94 -6.61
N SER A 36 8.98 11.77 -7.04
CA SER A 36 8.41 12.86 -6.24
C SER A 36 7.69 12.29 -5.00
N LEU A 37 6.90 11.23 -5.18
CA LEU A 37 6.18 10.58 -4.10
C LEU A 37 7.14 10.01 -3.04
N ALA A 38 8.18 9.30 -3.46
CA ALA A 38 9.17 8.73 -2.57
C ALA A 38 9.95 9.82 -1.81
N ALA A 39 10.32 10.91 -2.50
CA ALA A 39 11.00 12.04 -1.88
C ALA A 39 10.12 12.73 -0.83
N ASP A 40 8.84 12.92 -1.12
CA ASP A 40 7.87 13.50 -0.19
C ASP A 40 7.72 12.64 1.07
N LEU A 41 7.56 11.32 0.90
CA LEU A 41 7.44 10.41 2.03
C LEU A 41 8.73 10.41 2.86
N LYS A 42 9.89 10.31 2.23
CA LYS A 42 11.17 10.34 2.92
C LYS A 42 11.32 11.60 3.76
N GLY A 43 10.98 12.77 3.19
CA GLY A 43 11.03 14.03 3.92
C GLY A 43 10.16 14.06 5.16
N LYS A 44 8.94 13.54 5.06
CA LYS A 44 8.02 13.44 6.20
C LYS A 44 8.53 12.45 7.25
N LEU A 45 8.99 11.26 6.83
CA LEU A 45 9.46 10.22 7.75
C LEU A 45 10.74 10.62 8.48
N MET A 46 11.58 11.44 7.88
CA MET A 46 12.79 11.92 8.53
C MET A 46 12.51 12.81 9.74
N LEU A 47 11.32 13.35 9.87
CA LEU A 47 10.88 14.12 11.04
C LEU A 47 10.38 13.24 12.19
N LEU A 48 10.20 11.95 11.97
CA LEU A 48 9.70 11.02 12.96
C LEU A 48 10.82 10.49 13.87
N SER A 49 10.46 10.12 15.09
CA SER A 49 11.36 9.38 15.98
C SER A 49 11.56 7.93 15.48
N ASP A 50 12.54 7.24 16.05
CA ASP A 50 12.80 5.83 15.71
C ASP A 50 11.59 4.94 16.05
N GLU A 51 10.93 5.19 17.17
CA GLU A 51 9.72 4.46 17.59
C GLU A 51 8.55 4.73 16.64
N GLU A 52 8.40 5.97 16.18
CA GLU A 52 7.37 6.33 15.21
C GLU A 52 7.63 5.70 13.83
N LEU A 53 8.91 5.60 13.42
CA LEU A 53 9.27 4.88 12.18
C LEU A 53 8.89 3.41 12.26
N ALA A 54 9.15 2.75 13.39
CA ALA A 54 8.76 1.36 13.61
C ALA A 54 7.24 1.18 13.60
N ALA A 55 6.51 2.11 14.22
CA ALA A 55 5.05 2.11 14.21
C ALA A 55 4.48 2.31 12.81
N PHE A 56 5.05 3.22 12.04
CA PHE A 56 4.68 3.45 10.63
C PHE A 56 4.88 2.17 9.80
N ASP A 57 6.03 1.55 9.90
CA ASP A 57 6.35 0.32 9.17
C ASP A 57 5.38 -0.82 9.52
N LYS A 58 5.03 -0.96 10.78
CA LYS A 58 4.07 -1.96 11.23
C LYS A 58 2.69 -1.77 10.59
N ILE A 59 2.20 -0.52 10.57
CA ILE A 59 0.91 -0.21 9.94
C ILE A 59 0.99 -0.44 8.44
N PHE A 60 2.08 -0.03 7.79
CA PHE A 60 2.29 -0.25 6.36
C PHE A 60 2.22 -1.75 6.02
N SER A 61 2.92 -2.57 6.79
CA SER A 61 2.92 -4.03 6.62
C SER A 61 1.52 -4.63 6.80
N GLN A 62 0.73 -4.11 7.74
CA GLN A 62 -0.66 -4.54 7.93
C GLN A 62 -1.51 -4.21 6.70
N GLN A 63 -1.35 -3.04 6.11
CA GLN A 63 -2.10 -2.64 4.90
C GLN A 63 -1.66 -3.47 3.70
N MET A 64 -0.38 -3.77 3.55
CA MET A 64 0.12 -4.66 2.50
C MET A 64 -0.51 -6.05 2.59
N ARG A 65 -0.71 -6.58 3.79
CA ARG A 65 -1.41 -7.86 4.00
C ARG A 65 -2.90 -7.78 3.66
N ARG A 66 -3.57 -6.71 4.07
CA ARG A 66 -4.99 -6.51 3.74
C ARG A 66 -5.21 -6.48 2.24
N ALA A 67 -4.27 -5.92 1.50
CA ALA A 67 -4.34 -5.81 0.04
C ALA A 67 -3.86 -7.06 -0.69
N TYR A 68 -3.40 -8.09 0.02
CA TYR A 68 -2.91 -9.33 -0.61
C TYR A 68 -4.07 -10.23 -1.02
N LEU A 69 -4.79 -9.79 -2.06
CA LEU A 69 -6.03 -10.38 -2.55
C LEU A 69 -5.92 -10.72 -4.03
N TRP A 70 -6.38 -11.90 -4.41
CA TRP A 70 -6.46 -12.29 -5.82
C TRP A 70 -7.32 -11.33 -6.64
N SER A 71 -8.41 -10.82 -6.07
CA SER A 71 -9.29 -9.87 -6.76
C SER A 71 -8.57 -8.55 -7.10
N LEU A 72 -7.70 -8.08 -6.22
CA LEU A 72 -6.91 -6.89 -6.48
C LEU A 72 -5.82 -7.16 -7.52
N TRP A 73 -5.18 -8.32 -7.46
CA TRP A 73 -4.17 -8.70 -8.47
C TRP A 73 -4.79 -8.80 -9.87
N GLY A 74 -6.03 -9.32 -9.98
CA GLY A 74 -6.76 -9.34 -11.24
C GLY A 74 -6.94 -7.93 -11.83
N ALA A 75 -7.24 -6.94 -11.00
CA ALA A 75 -7.32 -5.54 -11.42
C ALA A 75 -5.96 -5.03 -11.93
N ALA A 76 -4.88 -5.30 -11.21
CA ALA A 76 -3.53 -4.96 -11.65
C ALA A 76 -3.18 -5.62 -12.99
N TYR A 77 -3.58 -6.85 -13.17
CA TYR A 77 -3.37 -7.59 -14.42
C TYR A 77 -4.06 -6.91 -15.61
N ILE A 78 -5.30 -6.45 -15.43
CA ILE A 78 -6.01 -5.74 -16.51
C ILE A 78 -5.32 -4.44 -16.87
N VAL A 79 -4.91 -3.67 -15.87
CA VAL A 79 -4.31 -2.34 -16.11
C VAL A 79 -2.93 -2.44 -16.74
N THR A 80 -2.11 -3.40 -16.32
CA THR A 80 -0.68 -3.43 -16.63
C THR A 80 -0.16 -4.75 -17.20
N GLY A 81 -0.95 -5.83 -17.14
CA GLY A 81 -0.46 -7.17 -17.41
C GLY A 81 0.37 -7.76 -16.27
N CYS A 82 0.34 -7.16 -15.09
CA CYS A 82 1.15 -7.60 -13.94
C CYS A 82 0.87 -9.06 -13.58
N ASP A 83 1.89 -9.90 -13.63
CA ASP A 83 1.81 -11.34 -13.37
C ASP A 83 2.96 -11.84 -12.50
N SER A 84 3.58 -10.97 -11.71
CA SER A 84 4.65 -11.30 -10.78
C SER A 84 4.33 -10.82 -9.36
N GLU A 85 4.82 -11.57 -8.37
CA GLU A 85 4.71 -11.17 -6.95
C GLU A 85 5.36 -9.81 -6.71
N TYR A 86 6.50 -9.57 -7.32
CA TYR A 86 7.24 -8.31 -7.18
C TYR A 86 6.43 -7.14 -7.71
N GLY A 87 5.89 -7.25 -8.93
CA GLY A 87 5.03 -6.22 -9.51
C GLY A 87 3.76 -6.00 -8.72
N PHE A 88 3.16 -7.07 -8.20
CA PHE A 88 1.96 -6.94 -7.36
C PHE A 88 2.26 -6.24 -6.02
N ALA A 89 3.44 -6.44 -5.44
CA ALA A 89 3.84 -5.70 -4.25
C ALA A 89 3.95 -4.19 -4.55
N GLU A 90 4.55 -3.81 -5.67
CA GLU A 90 4.63 -2.41 -6.09
C GLU A 90 3.25 -1.80 -6.36
N PHE A 91 2.35 -2.58 -6.93
CA PHE A 91 0.96 -2.17 -7.17
C PHE A 91 0.22 -1.93 -5.84
N ARG A 92 0.42 -2.79 -4.85
CA ARG A 92 -0.17 -2.59 -3.52
C ARG A 92 0.37 -1.34 -2.83
N CYS A 93 1.66 -1.04 -3.00
CA CYS A 93 2.24 0.23 -2.56
C CYS A 93 1.56 1.43 -3.23
N PHE A 94 1.31 1.35 -4.53
CA PHE A 94 0.55 2.36 -5.26
C PHE A 94 -0.84 2.55 -4.64
N LEU A 95 -1.58 1.47 -4.41
CA LEU A 95 -2.92 1.54 -3.83
C LEU A 95 -2.91 2.21 -2.45
N ILE A 96 -1.97 1.84 -1.58
CA ILE A 96 -1.82 2.46 -0.26
C ILE A 96 -1.56 3.96 -0.41
N SER A 97 -0.73 4.36 -1.37
CA SER A 97 -0.39 5.76 -1.59
C SER A 97 -1.58 6.62 -2.07
N LEU A 98 -2.65 6.01 -2.56
CA LEU A 98 -3.86 6.74 -2.94
C LEU A 98 -4.64 7.26 -1.75
N GLY A 99 -4.36 6.76 -0.55
CA GLY A 99 -5.03 7.16 0.68
C GLY A 99 -6.11 6.21 1.14
N GLN A 100 -6.59 6.42 2.35
CA GLN A 100 -7.51 5.50 3.02
C GLN A 100 -8.82 5.30 2.27
N GLU A 101 -9.42 6.39 1.78
CA GLU A 101 -10.71 6.32 1.10
C GLU A 101 -10.66 5.44 -0.14
N TRP A 102 -9.65 5.65 -1.01
CA TRP A 102 -9.43 4.82 -2.19
C TRP A 102 -9.08 3.39 -1.81
N PHE A 103 -8.20 3.22 -0.84
CA PHE A 103 -7.76 1.91 -0.38
C PHE A 103 -8.94 1.04 0.06
N GLU A 104 -9.78 1.55 0.96
CA GLU A 104 -10.94 0.81 1.46
C GLU A 104 -11.96 0.50 0.36
N LYS A 105 -12.24 1.49 -0.49
CA LYS A 105 -13.18 1.35 -1.60
C LYS A 105 -12.73 0.26 -2.59
N VAL A 106 -11.46 0.27 -2.94
CA VAL A 106 -10.88 -0.65 -3.93
C VAL A 106 -10.72 -2.06 -3.35
N LEU A 107 -10.45 -2.20 -2.05
CA LEU A 107 -10.43 -3.54 -1.44
C LEU A 107 -11.81 -4.21 -1.48
N VAL A 108 -12.88 -3.44 -1.35
CA VAL A 108 -14.26 -3.95 -1.47
C VAL A 108 -14.59 -4.32 -2.91
N ASP A 109 -14.23 -3.45 -3.85
CA ASP A 109 -14.48 -3.64 -5.29
C ASP A 109 -13.32 -3.09 -6.12
N PRO A 110 -12.36 -3.93 -6.52
CA PRO A 110 -11.20 -3.48 -7.29
C PRO A 110 -11.51 -2.80 -8.62
N ASP A 111 -12.68 -3.08 -9.22
CA ASP A 111 -13.11 -2.42 -10.44
C ASP A 111 -13.32 -0.90 -10.27
N GLN A 112 -13.50 -0.44 -9.02
CA GLN A 112 -13.62 0.97 -8.69
C GLN A 112 -12.35 1.79 -8.98
N LEU A 113 -11.20 1.15 -9.19
CA LEU A 113 -9.99 1.84 -9.68
C LEU A 113 -10.23 2.56 -11.01
N ALA A 114 -11.18 2.11 -11.81
CA ALA A 114 -11.55 2.77 -13.06
C ALA A 114 -12.04 4.21 -12.84
N GLN A 115 -12.45 4.57 -11.63
CA GLN A 115 -12.93 5.91 -11.30
C GLN A 115 -11.81 6.89 -10.91
N LEU A 116 -10.55 6.45 -10.88
CA LEU A 116 -9.44 7.36 -10.65
C LEU A 116 -9.45 8.49 -11.71
N PRO A 117 -9.37 9.76 -11.30
CA PRO A 117 -9.42 10.88 -12.23
C PRO A 117 -8.17 10.98 -13.11
N ALA A 118 -7.04 10.44 -12.63
CA ALA A 118 -5.78 10.41 -13.36
C ALA A 118 -4.91 9.27 -12.85
N TRP A 119 -3.98 8.80 -13.68
CA TRP A 119 -3.03 7.74 -13.39
C TRP A 119 -1.61 8.26 -13.52
N PRO A 120 -0.67 7.82 -12.68
CA PRO A 120 0.74 8.02 -13.00
C PRO A 120 1.06 7.32 -14.32
N GLU A 121 1.94 7.91 -15.10
CA GLU A 121 2.30 7.39 -16.42
C GLU A 121 3.80 7.20 -16.54
N LYS A 122 4.16 6.21 -17.35
CA LYS A 122 5.53 5.97 -17.77
C LYS A 122 5.50 5.49 -19.22
N ASP A 123 6.27 6.14 -20.09
CA ASP A 123 6.34 5.83 -21.51
C ASP A 123 4.97 5.84 -22.21
N GLY A 124 4.07 6.72 -21.77
CA GLY A 124 2.73 6.88 -22.32
C GLY A 124 1.68 5.89 -21.81
N TYR A 125 2.04 5.03 -20.88
CA TYR A 125 1.13 4.04 -20.29
C TYR A 125 0.90 4.30 -18.80
N ALA A 126 -0.28 3.90 -18.30
CA ALA A 126 -0.55 3.93 -16.88
C ALA A 126 0.50 3.10 -16.11
N TYR A 127 1.07 3.69 -15.07
CA TYR A 127 2.12 3.08 -14.28
C TYR A 127 1.76 3.09 -12.79
N PRO A 128 0.83 2.21 -12.34
CA PRO A 128 0.37 2.15 -10.96
C PRO A 128 1.31 1.30 -10.09
N PHE A 129 2.57 1.69 -10.05
CA PHE A 129 3.61 1.01 -9.29
C PHE A 129 4.44 2.02 -8.52
N VAL A 130 4.83 1.66 -7.30
CA VAL A 130 5.80 2.44 -6.52
C VAL A 130 6.86 1.48 -6.00
N ASP A 131 8.07 1.61 -6.53
CA ASP A 131 9.20 0.78 -6.14
C ASP A 131 9.73 1.22 -4.77
N GLU A 132 10.04 0.25 -3.91
CA GLU A 132 10.69 0.45 -2.62
C GLU A 132 9.96 1.42 -1.65
N TYR A 133 8.69 1.72 -1.91
CA TYR A 133 7.91 2.63 -1.06
C TYR A 133 7.77 2.11 0.38
N ASP A 134 7.64 0.81 0.53
CA ASP A 134 7.56 0.09 1.80
C ASP A 134 8.90 -0.01 2.53
N LEU A 135 10.01 0.31 1.86
CA LEU A 135 11.36 0.20 2.44
C LEU A 135 11.92 1.53 2.98
N ILE A 136 11.27 2.67 2.71
CA ILE A 136 11.80 4.00 3.05
C ILE A 136 11.98 4.15 4.56
N ALA A 137 11.00 3.75 5.36
CA ALA A 137 11.09 3.84 6.82
C ALA A 137 12.25 2.99 7.37
N GLY A 138 12.42 1.78 6.84
CA GLY A 138 13.50 0.88 7.25
C GLY A 138 14.87 1.42 6.89
N GLN A 139 15.03 2.04 5.74
CA GLN A 139 16.29 2.66 5.32
C GLN A 139 16.69 3.81 6.25
N ILE A 140 15.74 4.67 6.60
CA ILE A 140 15.99 5.78 7.55
C ILE A 140 16.37 5.24 8.91
N TYR A 141 15.64 4.22 9.39
CA TYR A 141 15.90 3.62 10.70
C TYR A 141 17.29 2.98 10.75
N GLU A 142 17.67 2.24 9.72
CA GLU A 142 18.98 1.60 9.63
C GLU A 142 20.12 2.62 9.55
N ASP A 143 19.96 3.70 8.80
CA ASP A 143 20.93 4.79 8.71
C ASP A 143 21.16 5.46 10.05
N ARG A 144 20.12 5.57 10.88
CA ARG A 144 20.24 6.22 12.20
C ARG A 144 20.79 5.31 13.29
N THR A 145 20.37 4.04 13.29
CA THR A 145 20.61 3.13 14.40
C THR A 145 21.64 2.06 14.10
N GLY A 146 21.95 1.81 12.84
CA GLY A 146 22.77 0.68 12.41
C GLY A 146 22.06 -0.68 12.54
N GLN A 147 20.76 -0.67 12.82
CA GLN A 147 19.95 -1.88 13.03
C GLN A 147 18.76 -1.88 12.09
N GLU A 148 18.29 -3.08 11.75
CA GLU A 148 17.05 -3.24 10.99
C GLU A 148 15.82 -2.96 11.87
N LEU A 149 14.71 -2.56 11.23
CA LEU A 149 13.42 -2.47 11.91
C LEU A 149 13.01 -3.83 12.49
N PRO A 150 12.22 -3.84 13.59
CA PRO A 150 11.66 -5.08 14.11
C PRO A 150 10.92 -5.84 13.03
N PHE A 151 11.12 -7.16 12.99
CA PHE A 151 10.48 -8.03 12.02
C PHE A 151 8.95 -8.02 12.19
N VAL A 152 8.23 -7.83 11.09
CA VAL A 152 6.77 -7.93 11.03
C VAL A 152 6.41 -9.13 10.17
N PRO A 153 5.74 -10.16 10.74
CA PRO A 153 5.36 -11.34 9.95
C PRO A 153 4.50 -10.98 8.75
N SER A 154 4.83 -11.54 7.58
CA SER A 154 4.07 -11.29 6.34
C SER A 154 2.69 -11.96 6.33
N GLY A 155 2.49 -12.97 7.16
CA GLY A 155 1.21 -13.66 7.37
C GLY A 155 0.94 -14.78 6.39
N GLN A 156 0.86 -14.52 5.10
CA GLN A 156 0.36 -15.50 4.12
C GLN A 156 1.32 -15.71 2.95
N ALA A 157 1.43 -16.98 2.52
CA ALA A 157 2.26 -17.37 1.39
C ALA A 157 1.59 -17.08 0.03
N THR A 158 0.25 -16.98 0.00
CA THR A 158 -0.53 -16.74 -1.23
C THR A 158 -1.63 -15.72 -0.96
N PRO A 159 -2.09 -15.00 -2.01
CA PRO A 159 -3.21 -14.08 -1.86
C PRO A 159 -4.48 -14.79 -1.40
N GLN A 160 -5.34 -14.04 -0.70
CA GLN A 160 -6.65 -14.52 -0.28
C GLN A 160 -7.66 -14.48 -1.43
N GLY A 161 -8.68 -15.34 -1.31
CA GLY A 161 -9.78 -15.39 -2.23
C GLY A 161 -9.51 -16.33 -3.41
N LYS A 162 -10.38 -16.23 -4.42
CA LYS A 162 -10.29 -17.04 -5.62
C LYS A 162 -9.36 -16.38 -6.63
N LYS A 163 -8.41 -17.15 -7.14
CA LYS A 163 -7.49 -16.69 -8.20
C LYS A 163 -8.30 -16.26 -9.43
N PHE A 164 -7.97 -15.08 -9.97
CA PHE A 164 -8.61 -14.58 -11.18
C PHE A 164 -8.23 -15.42 -12.40
N SER A 165 -9.15 -15.45 -13.37
CA SER A 165 -8.91 -16.12 -14.65
C SER A 165 -8.24 -15.15 -15.63
N HIS A 166 -7.29 -15.66 -16.42
CA HIS A 166 -6.68 -14.89 -17.52
C HIS A 166 -7.59 -14.82 -18.77
N LYS A 167 -8.74 -15.51 -18.76
CA LYS A 167 -9.66 -15.51 -19.90
C LYS A 167 -10.35 -14.15 -20.02
N LYS A 168 -10.23 -13.54 -21.19
CA LYS A 168 -10.75 -12.22 -21.52
C LYS A 168 -12.24 -12.05 -21.14
N LYS A 169 -13.06 -13.02 -21.48
CA LYS A 169 -14.49 -12.99 -21.18
C LYS A 169 -14.78 -12.91 -19.68
N GLN A 170 -14.02 -13.65 -18.88
CA GLN A 170 -14.18 -13.67 -17.42
C GLN A 170 -13.65 -12.37 -16.79
N LEU A 171 -12.52 -11.86 -17.27
CA LEU A 171 -11.98 -10.59 -16.82
C LEU A 171 -12.93 -9.43 -17.11
N LYS A 172 -13.49 -9.39 -18.30
CA LYS A 172 -14.50 -8.39 -18.67
C LYS A 172 -15.75 -8.45 -17.81
N ALA A 173 -16.18 -9.65 -17.44
CA ALA A 173 -17.36 -9.84 -16.58
C ALA A 173 -17.08 -9.39 -15.13
N THR A 174 -15.89 -9.67 -14.62
CA THR A 174 -15.49 -9.35 -13.23
C THR A 174 -15.10 -7.88 -13.06
N TYR A 175 -14.42 -7.30 -14.05
CA TYR A 175 -13.90 -5.93 -14.01
C TYR A 175 -14.39 -5.12 -15.22
N PRO A 176 -15.71 -4.89 -15.36
CA PRO A 176 -16.25 -4.27 -16.57
C PRO A 176 -15.77 -2.84 -16.81
N GLN A 177 -15.61 -2.04 -15.76
CA GLN A 177 -15.15 -0.65 -15.90
C GLN A 177 -13.67 -0.57 -16.25
N LEU A 178 -12.81 -1.34 -15.54
CA LEU A 178 -11.38 -1.40 -15.84
C LEU A 178 -11.14 -1.96 -17.25
N PHE A 179 -11.88 -2.98 -17.64
CA PHE A 179 -11.74 -3.56 -18.97
C PHE A 179 -12.11 -2.56 -20.07
N GLN A 180 -13.08 -1.69 -19.81
CA GLN A 180 -13.46 -0.62 -20.76
C GLN A 180 -12.34 0.40 -20.94
N LEU A 181 -11.63 0.76 -19.85
CA LEU A 181 -10.50 1.69 -19.87
C LEU A 181 -9.22 1.08 -20.44
N PHE A 182 -8.99 -0.19 -20.17
CA PHE A 182 -7.76 -0.91 -20.52
C PHE A 182 -8.10 -2.20 -21.28
N PRO A 183 -8.72 -2.09 -22.47
CA PRO A 183 -9.08 -3.27 -23.26
C PRO A 183 -7.85 -3.97 -23.85
N PHE A 184 -7.95 -5.27 -24.03
CA PHE A 184 -6.89 -6.06 -24.68
C PHE A 184 -7.43 -7.25 -25.46
#